data_6e9d12ff5b93a91b3ec78921a4824ffa
#
_entry.id   6e9d12ff5b93a91b3ec78921a4824ffa
#
_cell.length_a   1.000
_cell.length_b   1.000
_cell.length_c   1.000
_cell.angle_alpha   90.00
_cell.angle_beta   90.00
_cell.angle_gamma   90.00
#
_symmetry.space_group_name_H-M   'P 1'
#
loop_
_entity.id
_entity.type
_entity.pdbx_description
1 polymer ?
#
loop_
_entity_poly.entity_id
_entity_poly.type
_entity_poly.pdbx_seq_one_letter_code
_entity_poly.pdbx_strand_id
1 'polypeptide(L)'
;MQNKNTPKKYLVIIGLALIYTLLLSQAGAALTEDEKNNISVYNQVASSVVNVSSVVMELDFFLNPVPKQGSGSGIILDDRGYILTNHHVITEAQSIHVTLSDGGSYPAKLVGSDPDSDLAVIKIDAPKDKLKPIRPGDSDQLQVGQKVLAIGNPFGLKETLTTGIISSIGRSIRAPSGLLIEEMIQTDASINPGNSGGPLLNSHGELIGINTAIFSPSGGSVGIGFAIPVNTAKKVFPQLIARSYVEYPWLGAGFQTLRPSLAEALKLPVRHGVMLAEVVKDGPADRAGLRGATRQVRLGNTIVAIGGDIILQIDGKKVESGDVLIRYLREKHPGDRVLLTVLRGSKTINVPLTLGKRPRRG
;
A
#
# COMPACT_ATOMS: atom_id res chain seq x y z
N MET A 1 -57.10 52.27 -46.68
CA MET A 1 -56.38 51.04 -46.99
C MET A 1 -55.64 50.57 -45.71
N GLN A 2 -56.22 49.66 -44.98
CA GLN A 2 -55.65 49.11 -43.74
C GLN A 2 -54.77 47.92 -44.12
N ASN A 3 -53.53 47.97 -43.62
CA ASN A 3 -52.46 46.97 -43.90
C ASN A 3 -52.72 45.69 -43.09
N LYS A 4 -53.33 44.64 -43.68
CA LYS A 4 -53.71 43.35 -43.06
C LYS A 4 -52.59 42.31 -42.95
N ASN A 5 -51.30 42.70 -43.11
CA ASN A 5 -50.18 41.73 -43.19
C ASN A 5 -49.34 41.64 -41.92
N THR A 6 -49.66 42.34 -40.86
CA THR A 6 -48.83 42.38 -39.61
C THR A 6 -48.89 41.12 -38.76
N PRO A 7 -49.98 40.37 -38.59
CA PRO A 7 -50.01 39.24 -37.65
C PRO A 7 -49.22 37.99 -38.12
N LYS A 8 -49.14 37.77 -39.44
CA LYS A 8 -48.42 36.56 -39.98
C LYS A 8 -46.91 36.57 -39.74
N LYS A 9 -46.27 37.76 -39.76
CA LYS A 9 -44.81 37.88 -39.56
C LYS A 9 -44.44 37.61 -38.09
N TYR A 10 -45.24 38.03 -37.13
CA TYR A 10 -44.99 37.77 -35.70
C TYR A 10 -45.19 36.29 -35.35
N LEU A 11 -46.16 35.60 -35.98
CA LEU A 11 -46.36 34.16 -35.77
C LEU A 11 -45.16 33.33 -36.29
N VAL A 12 -44.57 33.73 -37.42
CA VAL A 12 -43.38 33.05 -37.93
C VAL A 12 -42.13 33.30 -37.06
N ILE A 13 -41.96 34.51 -36.53
CA ILE A 13 -40.88 34.86 -35.63
C ILE A 13 -41.01 34.10 -34.28
N ILE A 14 -42.21 34.03 -33.72
CA ILE A 14 -42.51 33.26 -32.49
C ILE A 14 -42.27 31.77 -32.73
N GLY A 15 -42.71 31.22 -33.86
CA GLY A 15 -42.46 29.84 -34.25
C GLY A 15 -40.96 29.50 -34.38
N LEU A 16 -40.18 30.37 -35.02
CA LEU A 16 -38.74 30.24 -35.15
C LEU A 16 -38.00 30.35 -33.79
N ALA A 17 -38.46 31.28 -32.92
CA ALA A 17 -37.91 31.43 -31.57
C ALA A 17 -38.21 30.20 -30.70
N LEU A 18 -39.42 29.63 -30.80
CA LEU A 18 -39.80 28.37 -30.10
C LEU A 18 -39.01 27.16 -30.62
N ILE A 19 -38.79 27.06 -31.93
CA ILE A 19 -37.95 26.02 -32.51
C ILE A 19 -36.48 26.18 -32.05
N TYR A 20 -35.95 27.40 -31.99
CA TYR A 20 -34.61 27.69 -31.54
C TYR A 20 -34.42 27.38 -30.04
N THR A 21 -35.43 27.71 -29.20
CA THR A 21 -35.43 27.33 -27.76
C THR A 21 -35.56 25.80 -27.54
N LEU A 22 -36.36 25.11 -28.38
CA LEU A 22 -36.43 23.64 -28.36
C LEU A 22 -35.11 22.96 -28.80
N LEU A 23 -34.43 23.52 -29.78
CA LEU A 23 -33.12 23.03 -30.23
C LEU A 23 -32.04 23.28 -29.18
N LEU A 24 -32.09 24.37 -28.44
CA LEU A 24 -31.17 24.65 -27.32
C LEU A 24 -31.45 23.78 -26.09
N SER A 25 -32.71 23.33 -25.87
CA SER A 25 -33.03 22.47 -24.72
C SER A 25 -32.65 21.00 -24.92
N GLN A 26 -32.27 20.58 -26.11
CA GLN A 26 -31.76 19.22 -26.39
C GLN A 26 -30.23 19.11 -26.35
N ALA A 27 -29.49 20.14 -25.97
CA ALA A 27 -28.12 20.00 -25.53
C ALA A 27 -28.10 19.32 -24.15
N GLY A 28 -28.56 18.08 -24.09
CA GLY A 28 -28.28 17.20 -22.95
C GLY A 28 -26.76 17.31 -22.70
N ALA A 29 -26.37 17.62 -21.45
CA ALA A 29 -25.01 17.85 -21.10
C ALA A 29 -24.16 16.62 -21.57
N ALA A 30 -23.48 16.81 -22.70
CA ALA A 30 -22.60 15.76 -23.21
C ALA A 30 -21.51 15.54 -22.17
N LEU A 31 -21.28 14.26 -21.80
CA LEU A 31 -20.23 13.89 -20.88
C LEU A 31 -18.89 14.49 -21.37
N THR A 32 -18.15 15.07 -20.44
CA THR A 32 -16.76 15.51 -20.68
C THR A 32 -15.86 14.32 -21.00
N GLU A 33 -14.73 14.55 -21.62
CA GLU A 33 -13.75 13.47 -21.88
C GLU A 33 -13.27 12.82 -20.56
N ASP A 34 -13.19 13.58 -19.49
CA ASP A 34 -12.85 13.07 -18.16
C ASP A 34 -13.93 12.12 -17.61
N GLU A 35 -15.20 12.48 -17.71
CA GLU A 35 -16.30 11.61 -17.32
C GLU A 35 -16.37 10.34 -18.17
N LYS A 36 -16.19 10.44 -19.47
CA LYS A 36 -16.13 9.28 -20.38
C LYS A 36 -14.99 8.35 -19.99
N ASN A 37 -13.82 8.91 -19.67
CA ASN A 37 -12.69 8.13 -19.21
C ASN A 37 -12.99 7.40 -17.88
N ASN A 38 -13.56 8.08 -16.89
CA ASN A 38 -13.96 7.49 -15.61
C ASN A 38 -14.92 6.32 -15.80
N ILE A 39 -15.96 6.52 -16.63
CA ILE A 39 -16.97 5.49 -16.94
C ILE A 39 -16.31 4.31 -17.67
N SER A 40 -15.44 4.58 -18.64
CA SER A 40 -14.75 3.55 -19.42
C SER A 40 -13.87 2.68 -18.52
N VAL A 41 -13.03 3.29 -17.68
CA VAL A 41 -12.15 2.58 -16.75
C VAL A 41 -12.96 1.77 -15.73
N TYR A 42 -14.03 2.34 -15.17
CA TYR A 42 -14.91 1.63 -14.25
C TYR A 42 -15.51 0.38 -14.90
N ASN A 43 -16.12 0.52 -16.07
CA ASN A 43 -16.74 -0.60 -16.79
C ASN A 43 -15.73 -1.70 -17.16
N GLN A 44 -14.49 -1.32 -17.47
CA GLN A 44 -13.41 -2.27 -17.81
C GLN A 44 -12.94 -3.07 -16.61
N VAL A 45 -12.87 -2.45 -15.40
CA VAL A 45 -12.14 -3.02 -14.27
C VAL A 45 -13.04 -3.47 -13.12
N ALA A 46 -14.28 -2.98 -13.03
CA ALA A 46 -15.17 -3.30 -11.92
C ALA A 46 -15.30 -4.82 -11.65
N SER A 47 -15.40 -5.63 -12.71
CA SER A 47 -15.47 -7.10 -12.58
C SER A 47 -14.18 -7.79 -12.11
N SER A 48 -13.07 -7.07 -12.06
CA SER A 48 -11.79 -7.54 -11.51
C SER A 48 -11.67 -7.26 -10.00
N VAL A 49 -12.59 -6.48 -9.43
CA VAL A 49 -12.60 -6.08 -8.02
C VAL A 49 -13.63 -6.92 -7.27
N VAL A 50 -13.23 -7.45 -6.13
CA VAL A 50 -14.09 -8.31 -5.31
C VAL A 50 -14.22 -7.75 -3.89
N ASN A 51 -15.30 -8.10 -3.21
CA ASN A 51 -15.39 -7.94 -1.77
C ASN A 51 -14.64 -9.08 -1.07
N VAL A 52 -13.87 -8.76 -0.04
CA VAL A 52 -13.25 -9.71 0.87
C VAL A 52 -13.82 -9.50 2.25
N SER A 53 -14.60 -10.45 2.73
CA SER A 53 -15.14 -10.45 4.08
C SER A 53 -14.41 -11.47 4.95
N SER A 54 -14.04 -11.05 6.15
CA SER A 54 -13.34 -11.88 7.14
C SER A 54 -14.15 -11.93 8.43
N VAL A 55 -14.11 -13.07 9.13
CA VAL A 55 -14.70 -13.23 10.45
C VAL A 55 -13.56 -13.47 11.43
N VAL A 56 -13.42 -12.58 12.38
CA VAL A 56 -12.50 -12.71 13.52
C VAL A 56 -13.30 -12.91 14.79
N MET A 57 -12.73 -13.59 15.80
CA MET A 57 -13.36 -13.69 17.11
C MET A 57 -12.73 -12.65 18.03
N GLU A 58 -13.53 -11.70 18.50
CA GLU A 58 -13.11 -10.76 19.54
C GLU A 58 -13.73 -11.17 20.89
N LEU A 59 -13.05 -10.84 21.98
CA LEU A 59 -13.62 -11.04 23.32
C LEU A 59 -14.49 -9.84 23.68
N ASP A 60 -15.73 -10.08 24.09
CA ASP A 60 -16.60 -9.04 24.64
C ASP A 60 -16.12 -8.61 26.05
N PHE A 61 -16.83 -7.68 26.68
CA PHE A 61 -16.51 -7.20 28.02
C PHE A 61 -16.50 -8.33 29.08
N PHE A 62 -17.22 -9.42 28.83
CA PHE A 62 -17.29 -10.59 29.71
C PHE A 62 -16.34 -11.72 29.31
N LEU A 63 -15.37 -11.44 28.41
CA LEU A 63 -14.41 -12.40 27.85
C LEU A 63 -15.06 -13.54 27.04
N ASN A 64 -16.29 -13.36 26.55
CA ASN A 64 -16.90 -14.32 25.64
C ASN A 64 -16.44 -14.05 24.22
N PRO A 65 -16.10 -15.08 23.43
CA PRO A 65 -15.74 -14.92 22.03
C PRO A 65 -16.99 -14.56 21.19
N VAL A 66 -16.99 -13.37 20.59
CA VAL A 66 -18.05 -12.90 19.68
C VAL A 66 -17.48 -12.72 18.28
N PRO A 67 -18.21 -13.16 17.24
CA PRO A 67 -17.77 -12.97 15.86
C PRO A 67 -17.89 -11.50 15.47
N LYS A 68 -16.79 -10.93 14.95
CA LYS A 68 -16.75 -9.61 14.32
C LYS A 68 -16.41 -9.75 12.84
N GLN A 69 -17.19 -9.10 12.02
CA GLN A 69 -16.96 -9.08 10.57
C GLN A 69 -16.03 -7.92 10.19
N GLY A 70 -14.95 -8.24 9.50
CA GLY A 70 -14.13 -7.30 8.76
C GLY A 70 -14.54 -7.31 7.28
N SER A 71 -14.36 -6.19 6.59
CA SER A 71 -14.61 -6.09 5.15
C SER A 71 -13.53 -5.24 4.49
N GLY A 72 -13.11 -5.68 3.32
CA GLY A 72 -12.20 -5.00 2.43
C GLY A 72 -12.48 -5.37 0.98
N SER A 73 -11.55 -5.03 0.13
CA SER A 73 -11.59 -5.36 -1.30
C SER A 73 -10.44 -6.30 -1.66
N GLY A 74 -10.54 -6.90 -2.82
CA GLY A 74 -9.47 -7.69 -3.43
C GLY A 74 -9.45 -7.51 -4.94
N ILE A 75 -8.37 -7.98 -5.54
CA ILE A 75 -8.08 -7.85 -6.96
C ILE A 75 -7.85 -9.25 -7.53
N ILE A 76 -8.61 -9.65 -8.55
CA ILE A 76 -8.41 -10.93 -9.24
C ILE A 76 -7.10 -10.86 -10.02
N LEU A 77 -6.14 -11.74 -9.69
CA LEU A 77 -4.82 -11.81 -10.34
C LEU A 77 -4.84 -12.66 -11.60
N ASP A 78 -5.59 -13.78 -11.57
CA ASP A 78 -5.65 -14.72 -12.69
C ASP A 78 -6.93 -15.57 -12.69
N ASP A 79 -7.10 -16.40 -13.74
CA ASP A 79 -8.23 -17.30 -13.94
C ASP A 79 -8.17 -18.59 -13.08
N ARG A 80 -7.12 -18.73 -12.25
CA ARG A 80 -6.98 -19.82 -11.28
C ARG A 80 -7.59 -19.47 -9.92
N GLY A 81 -8.12 -18.25 -9.78
CA GLY A 81 -8.78 -17.76 -8.58
C GLY A 81 -7.87 -17.17 -7.53
N TYR A 82 -6.64 -16.80 -7.86
CA TYR A 82 -5.78 -16.03 -6.96
C TYR A 82 -6.25 -14.58 -6.88
N ILE A 83 -6.36 -14.07 -5.67
CA ILE A 83 -6.83 -12.73 -5.35
C ILE A 83 -5.79 -12.06 -4.45
N LEU A 84 -5.39 -10.85 -4.82
CA LEU A 84 -4.54 -9.98 -4.02
C LEU A 84 -5.41 -9.10 -3.15
N THR A 85 -5.05 -8.96 -1.88
CA THR A 85 -5.68 -8.06 -0.91
C THR A 85 -4.64 -7.56 0.09
N ASN A 86 -5.02 -6.74 1.08
CA ASN A 86 -4.13 -6.37 2.16
C ASN A 86 -4.05 -7.45 3.24
N HIS A 87 -2.88 -7.54 3.88
CA HIS A 87 -2.67 -8.42 5.02
C HIS A 87 -3.64 -8.09 6.16
N HIS A 88 -3.80 -6.79 6.51
CA HIS A 88 -4.67 -6.38 7.61
C HIS A 88 -6.15 -6.72 7.39
N VAL A 89 -6.62 -6.89 6.13
CA VAL A 89 -8.01 -7.28 5.82
C VAL A 89 -8.30 -8.71 6.26
N ILE A 90 -7.27 -9.58 6.27
CA ILE A 90 -7.43 -11.02 6.57
C ILE A 90 -6.70 -11.47 7.83
N THR A 91 -6.08 -10.54 8.56
CA THR A 91 -5.35 -10.84 9.81
C THR A 91 -6.31 -11.45 10.83
N GLU A 92 -5.87 -12.56 11.47
CA GLU A 92 -6.63 -13.30 12.49
C GLU A 92 -7.99 -13.83 12.05
N ALA A 93 -8.27 -13.83 10.74
CA ALA A 93 -9.53 -14.33 10.21
C ALA A 93 -9.66 -15.85 10.42
N GLN A 94 -10.74 -16.27 11.06
CA GLN A 94 -11.12 -17.68 11.16
C GLN A 94 -11.74 -18.19 9.86
N SER A 95 -12.44 -17.31 9.14
CA SER A 95 -12.97 -17.61 7.81
C SER A 95 -12.88 -16.39 6.90
N ILE A 96 -12.65 -16.63 5.63
CA ILE A 96 -12.57 -15.62 4.59
C ILE A 96 -13.55 -15.99 3.49
N HIS A 97 -14.36 -15.04 3.05
CA HIS A 97 -15.26 -15.18 1.91
C HIS A 97 -15.00 -14.09 0.89
N VAL A 98 -15.12 -14.42 -0.36
CA VAL A 98 -15.00 -13.50 -1.47
C VAL A 98 -16.30 -13.43 -2.23
N THR A 99 -16.81 -12.21 -2.42
CA THR A 99 -18.00 -11.98 -3.26
C THR A 99 -17.56 -11.29 -4.54
N LEU A 100 -17.86 -11.93 -5.67
CA LEU A 100 -17.60 -11.39 -7.01
C LEU A 100 -18.62 -10.32 -7.38
N SER A 101 -18.35 -9.55 -8.44
CA SER A 101 -19.23 -8.47 -8.94
C SER A 101 -20.62 -8.96 -9.39
N ASP A 102 -20.78 -10.25 -9.73
CA ASP A 102 -22.05 -10.86 -10.06
C ASP A 102 -22.86 -11.31 -8.82
N GLY A 103 -22.36 -11.07 -7.61
CA GLY A 103 -22.94 -11.48 -6.34
C GLY A 103 -22.62 -12.92 -5.91
N GLY A 104 -21.89 -13.69 -6.71
CA GLY A 104 -21.44 -15.04 -6.34
C GLY A 104 -20.45 -14.98 -5.17
N SER A 105 -20.73 -15.71 -4.08
CA SER A 105 -19.89 -15.77 -2.89
C SER A 105 -19.19 -17.11 -2.77
N TYR A 106 -17.89 -17.08 -2.51
CA TYR A 106 -17.02 -18.26 -2.46
C TYR A 106 -16.16 -18.24 -1.19
N PRO A 107 -16.02 -19.39 -0.49
CA PRO A 107 -15.04 -19.48 0.59
C PRO A 107 -13.63 -19.35 0.03
N ALA A 108 -12.79 -18.57 0.72
CA ALA A 108 -11.42 -18.35 0.32
C ALA A 108 -10.44 -19.00 1.28
N LYS A 109 -9.30 -19.45 0.74
CA LYS A 109 -8.18 -19.97 1.52
C LYS A 109 -7.01 -19.00 1.46
N LEU A 110 -6.37 -18.75 2.60
CA LEU A 110 -5.12 -18.01 2.64
C LEU A 110 -4.02 -18.82 1.93
N VAL A 111 -3.39 -18.24 0.93
CA VAL A 111 -2.23 -18.81 0.23
C VAL A 111 -0.95 -18.38 0.89
N GLY A 112 -0.85 -17.08 1.21
CA GLY A 112 0.28 -16.50 1.92
C GLY A 112 0.07 -15.03 2.20
N SER A 113 0.82 -14.50 3.16
CA SER A 113 0.76 -13.07 3.51
C SER A 113 2.12 -12.52 3.90
N ASP A 114 2.25 -11.22 3.73
CA ASP A 114 3.43 -10.46 4.11
C ASP A 114 3.04 -9.22 4.90
N PRO A 115 3.20 -9.24 6.23
CA PRO A 115 2.91 -8.09 7.08
C PRO A 115 3.77 -6.85 6.79
N ASP A 116 5.00 -7.03 6.26
CA ASP A 116 5.93 -5.92 6.01
C ASP A 116 5.52 -5.07 4.80
N SER A 117 4.86 -5.67 3.82
CA SER A 117 4.29 -4.95 2.67
C SER A 117 2.79 -4.74 2.80
N ASP A 118 2.14 -5.25 3.85
CA ASP A 118 0.69 -5.27 4.02
C ASP A 118 -0.04 -5.93 2.83
N LEU A 119 0.52 -7.00 2.26
CA LEU A 119 -0.08 -7.74 1.16
C LEU A 119 -0.41 -9.18 1.56
N ALA A 120 -1.48 -9.71 0.98
CA ALA A 120 -1.87 -11.11 1.11
C ALA A 120 -2.43 -11.64 -0.20
N VAL A 121 -2.23 -12.94 -0.43
CA VAL A 121 -2.85 -13.68 -1.52
C VAL A 121 -3.79 -14.71 -0.92
N ILE A 122 -5.04 -14.67 -1.34
CA ILE A 122 -6.06 -15.66 -1.04
C ILE A 122 -6.48 -16.36 -2.32
N LYS A 123 -7.13 -17.51 -2.21
CA LYS A 123 -7.58 -18.30 -3.36
C LYS A 123 -9.02 -18.74 -3.20
N ILE A 124 -9.81 -18.59 -4.24
CA ILE A 124 -11.17 -19.12 -4.36
C ILE A 124 -11.23 -20.20 -5.45
N ASP A 125 -12.26 -21.03 -5.36
CA ASP A 125 -12.61 -22.00 -6.39
C ASP A 125 -13.93 -21.54 -7.05
N ALA A 126 -13.78 -20.72 -8.09
CA ALA A 126 -14.89 -20.15 -8.86
C ALA A 126 -14.73 -20.51 -10.35
N PRO A 127 -15.84 -20.54 -11.13
CA PRO A 127 -15.80 -20.76 -12.58
C PRO A 127 -14.87 -19.73 -13.26
N LYS A 128 -14.01 -20.19 -14.19
CA LYS A 128 -13.02 -19.36 -14.85
C LYS A 128 -13.60 -18.18 -15.63
N ASP A 129 -14.75 -18.38 -16.23
CA ASP A 129 -15.47 -17.35 -16.99
C ASP A 129 -15.93 -16.16 -16.13
N LYS A 130 -16.07 -16.36 -14.81
CA LYS A 130 -16.39 -15.32 -13.83
C LYS A 130 -15.16 -14.58 -13.32
N LEU A 131 -13.97 -15.12 -13.49
CA LEU A 131 -12.72 -14.53 -13.02
C LEU A 131 -12.14 -13.62 -14.11
N LYS A 132 -12.16 -12.32 -13.86
CA LYS A 132 -11.64 -11.29 -14.79
C LYS A 132 -10.36 -10.70 -14.21
N PRO A 133 -9.17 -11.16 -14.65
CA PRO A 133 -7.91 -10.64 -14.13
C PRO A 133 -7.71 -9.16 -14.45
N ILE A 134 -7.12 -8.43 -13.51
CA ILE A 134 -6.73 -7.03 -13.73
C ILE A 134 -5.46 -6.94 -14.56
N ARG A 135 -5.37 -5.89 -15.39
CA ARG A 135 -4.16 -5.59 -16.16
C ARG A 135 -3.14 -4.85 -15.29
N PRO A 136 -1.93 -5.39 -15.05
CA PRO A 136 -0.90 -4.71 -14.26
C PRO A 136 -0.23 -3.61 -15.07
N GLY A 137 -0.11 -2.41 -14.47
CA GLY A 137 0.65 -1.28 -14.97
C GLY A 137 2.09 -1.25 -14.45
N ASP A 138 2.72 -0.07 -14.44
CA ASP A 138 4.06 0.18 -13.92
C ASP A 138 4.05 1.35 -12.94
N SER A 139 4.48 1.12 -11.70
CA SER A 139 4.53 2.16 -10.67
C SER A 139 5.84 2.95 -10.63
N ASP A 140 6.88 2.57 -11.38
CA ASP A 140 8.14 3.29 -11.42
C ASP A 140 8.08 4.52 -12.36
N GLN A 141 7.05 4.58 -13.23
CA GLN A 141 6.83 5.66 -14.19
C GLN A 141 5.81 6.72 -13.71
N LEU A 142 5.37 6.63 -12.48
CA LEU A 142 4.34 7.53 -11.94
C LEU A 142 4.86 8.95 -11.73
N GLN A 143 3.97 9.92 -11.90
CA GLN A 143 4.27 11.35 -11.71
C GLN A 143 3.23 12.01 -10.80
N VAL A 144 3.67 12.93 -9.94
CA VAL A 144 2.77 13.76 -9.13
C VAL A 144 1.89 14.60 -10.05
N GLY A 145 0.59 14.66 -9.75
CA GLY A 145 -0.42 15.31 -10.60
C GLY A 145 -1.11 14.38 -11.58
N GLN A 146 -0.60 13.15 -11.78
CA GLN A 146 -1.24 12.15 -12.65
C GLN A 146 -2.57 11.71 -12.06
N LYS A 147 -3.63 11.65 -12.90
CA LYS A 147 -4.96 11.17 -12.53
C LYS A 147 -4.92 9.73 -12.08
N VAL A 148 -5.68 9.43 -11.03
CA VAL A 148 -5.91 8.08 -10.54
C VAL A 148 -7.37 7.81 -10.24
N LEU A 149 -7.75 6.54 -10.31
CA LEU A 149 -9.07 6.03 -9.95
C LEU A 149 -8.89 4.92 -8.92
N ALA A 150 -9.57 5.01 -7.79
CA ALA A 150 -9.60 3.95 -6.79
C ALA A 150 -10.96 3.26 -6.82
N ILE A 151 -10.94 1.92 -6.89
CA ILE A 151 -12.17 1.12 -6.85
C ILE A 151 -12.12 0.21 -5.62
N GLY A 152 -13.27 0.06 -4.96
CA GLY A 152 -13.46 -0.87 -3.88
C GLY A 152 -14.86 -1.47 -3.91
N ASN A 153 -15.05 -2.58 -3.18
CA ASN A 153 -16.35 -3.22 -3.00
C ASN A 153 -16.60 -3.48 -1.50
N PRO A 154 -16.84 -2.40 -0.70
CA PRO A 154 -16.86 -2.47 0.76
C PRO A 154 -17.94 -3.38 1.34
N PHE A 155 -19.04 -3.60 0.63
CA PHE A 155 -20.21 -4.31 1.16
C PHE A 155 -20.65 -5.51 0.31
N GLY A 156 -19.90 -5.83 -0.77
CA GLY A 156 -20.29 -6.91 -1.69
C GLY A 156 -21.56 -6.63 -2.50
N LEU A 157 -22.03 -5.37 -2.48
CA LEU A 157 -23.26 -4.97 -3.19
C LEU A 157 -22.95 -4.40 -4.58
N LYS A 158 -22.09 -3.40 -4.65
CA LYS A 158 -21.56 -2.78 -5.87
C LYS A 158 -20.24 -2.11 -5.59
N GLU A 159 -19.42 -2.03 -6.62
CA GLU A 159 -18.13 -1.35 -6.56
C GLU A 159 -18.33 0.17 -6.42
N THR A 160 -17.50 0.77 -5.58
CA THR A 160 -17.45 2.22 -5.39
C THR A 160 -16.22 2.76 -6.10
N LEU A 161 -16.40 3.80 -6.90
CA LEU A 161 -15.33 4.53 -7.59
C LEU A 161 -15.08 5.85 -6.90
N THR A 162 -13.80 6.15 -6.65
CA THR A 162 -13.33 7.50 -6.30
C THR A 162 -12.20 7.91 -7.23
N THR A 163 -12.09 9.21 -7.52
CA THR A 163 -11.07 9.77 -8.40
C THR A 163 -10.22 10.81 -7.66
N GLY A 164 -9.01 10.98 -8.11
CA GLY A 164 -8.07 11.95 -7.59
C GLY A 164 -6.81 11.98 -8.42
N ILE A 165 -5.72 12.44 -7.80
CA ILE A 165 -4.40 12.50 -8.41
C ILE A 165 -3.36 11.82 -7.52
N ILE A 166 -2.20 11.54 -8.06
CA ILE A 166 -1.00 11.23 -7.28
C ILE A 166 -0.53 12.51 -6.61
N SER A 167 -0.61 12.56 -5.28
CA SER A 167 -0.20 13.72 -4.48
C SER A 167 1.29 13.66 -4.12
N SER A 168 1.86 12.47 -3.95
CA SER A 168 3.28 12.25 -3.66
C SER A 168 3.68 10.80 -3.94
N ILE A 169 4.97 10.55 -4.11
CA ILE A 169 5.56 9.22 -4.32
C ILE A 169 6.69 9.01 -3.32
N GLY A 170 6.97 7.75 -2.96
CA GLY A 170 8.08 7.40 -2.07
C GLY A 170 7.86 7.75 -0.60
N ARG A 171 6.59 7.89 -0.15
CA ARG A 171 6.26 8.10 1.24
C ARG A 171 6.45 6.83 2.06
N SER A 172 6.88 7.00 3.30
CA SER A 172 6.92 5.91 4.28
C SER A 172 5.86 6.14 5.34
N ILE A 173 5.03 5.14 5.58
CA ILE A 173 3.99 5.18 6.61
C ILE A 173 4.13 4.01 7.57
N ARG A 174 3.71 4.18 8.82
CA ARG A 174 3.58 3.06 9.75
C ARG A 174 2.21 2.42 9.60
N ALA A 175 2.21 1.13 9.29
CA ALA A 175 0.99 0.34 9.35
C ALA A 175 0.42 0.30 10.79
N PRO A 176 -0.86 -0.06 10.97
CA PRO A 176 -1.42 -0.29 12.31
C PRO A 176 -0.63 -1.31 13.13
N SER A 177 0.02 -2.26 12.49
CA SER A 177 0.95 -3.23 13.09
C SER A 177 2.26 -2.62 13.63
N GLY A 178 2.49 -1.31 13.42
CA GLY A 178 3.72 -0.61 13.76
C GLY A 178 4.87 -0.79 12.76
N LEU A 179 4.70 -1.63 11.74
CA LEU A 179 5.69 -1.84 10.68
C LEU A 179 5.74 -0.64 9.72
N LEU A 180 6.93 -0.31 9.25
CA LEU A 180 7.12 0.76 8.27
C LEU A 180 6.89 0.18 6.86
N ILE A 181 5.87 0.70 6.17
CA ILE A 181 5.65 0.44 4.75
C ILE A 181 6.26 1.62 3.99
N GLU A 182 7.17 1.33 3.08
CA GLU A 182 7.93 2.33 2.33
C GLU A 182 7.43 2.45 0.88
N GLU A 183 7.94 3.46 0.17
CA GLU A 183 7.68 3.68 -1.27
C GLU A 183 6.21 3.89 -1.63
N MET A 184 5.36 4.27 -0.66
CA MET A 184 3.91 4.41 -0.86
C MET A 184 3.57 5.51 -1.86
N ILE A 185 2.53 5.26 -2.65
CA ILE A 185 1.84 6.25 -3.47
C ILE A 185 0.84 6.98 -2.56
N GLN A 186 0.96 8.31 -2.47
CA GLN A 186 -0.03 9.15 -1.80
C GLN A 186 -1.01 9.69 -2.84
N THR A 187 -2.30 9.68 -2.52
CA THR A 187 -3.39 10.21 -3.38
C THR A 187 -4.41 10.98 -2.56
N ASP A 188 -5.10 11.91 -3.18
CA ASP A 188 -6.30 12.58 -2.65
C ASP A 188 -7.61 11.88 -3.06
N ALA A 189 -7.55 10.86 -3.93
CA ALA A 189 -8.69 9.97 -4.13
C ALA A 189 -9.16 9.42 -2.77
N SER A 190 -10.46 9.47 -2.51
CA SER A 190 -11.00 9.07 -1.21
C SER A 190 -10.81 7.56 -0.98
N ILE A 191 -9.87 7.21 -0.10
CA ILE A 191 -9.70 5.85 0.41
C ILE A 191 -10.41 5.79 1.76
N ASN A 192 -11.30 4.82 1.92
CA ASN A 192 -12.10 4.60 3.13
C ASN A 192 -12.06 3.11 3.50
N PRO A 193 -12.44 2.74 4.74
CA PRO A 193 -12.65 1.35 5.10
C PRO A 193 -13.54 0.65 4.06
N GLY A 194 -13.05 -0.47 3.53
CA GLY A 194 -13.68 -1.22 2.45
C GLY A 194 -13.02 -1.04 1.07
N ASN A 195 -12.31 0.07 0.79
CA ASN A 195 -11.49 0.18 -0.41
C ASN A 195 -10.10 -0.47 -0.24
N SER A 196 -9.68 -0.75 1.00
CA SER A 196 -8.41 -1.43 1.31
C SER A 196 -8.36 -2.79 0.62
N GLY A 197 -7.25 -3.08 -0.06
CA GLY A 197 -7.05 -4.28 -0.89
C GLY A 197 -7.56 -4.14 -2.33
N GLY A 198 -8.34 -3.10 -2.64
CA GLY A 198 -8.78 -2.78 -4.00
C GLY A 198 -7.71 -2.05 -4.83
N PRO A 199 -7.92 -1.91 -6.15
CA PRO A 199 -6.97 -1.30 -7.05
C PRO A 199 -6.95 0.24 -6.97
N LEU A 200 -5.75 0.81 -7.10
CA LEU A 200 -5.49 2.15 -7.61
C LEU A 200 -5.10 2.03 -9.08
N LEU A 201 -5.79 2.74 -9.96
CA LEU A 201 -5.67 2.63 -11.42
C LEU A 201 -5.17 3.93 -12.02
N ASN A 202 -4.50 3.83 -13.18
CA ASN A 202 -4.26 4.98 -14.05
C ASN A 202 -5.44 5.22 -15.00
N SER A 203 -5.36 6.26 -15.85
CA SER A 203 -6.38 6.62 -16.84
C SER A 203 -6.61 5.55 -17.94
N HIS A 204 -5.78 4.53 -18.03
CA HIS A 204 -5.91 3.42 -18.97
C HIS A 204 -6.54 2.17 -18.32
N GLY A 205 -6.95 2.25 -17.04
CA GLY A 205 -7.48 1.11 -16.29
C GLY A 205 -6.42 0.09 -15.88
N GLU A 206 -5.15 0.47 -15.87
CA GLU A 206 -4.05 -0.39 -15.45
C GLU A 206 -3.81 -0.23 -13.95
N LEU A 207 -3.56 -1.34 -13.26
CA LEU A 207 -3.24 -1.38 -11.84
C LEU A 207 -1.88 -0.74 -11.58
N ILE A 208 -1.84 0.38 -10.85
CA ILE A 208 -0.61 1.07 -10.46
C ILE A 208 -0.33 0.96 -8.96
N GLY A 209 -1.34 0.63 -8.16
CA GLY A 209 -1.19 0.43 -6.72
C GLY A 209 -2.33 -0.36 -6.10
N ILE A 210 -2.15 -0.79 -4.86
CA ILE A 210 -3.16 -1.45 -4.03
C ILE A 210 -3.51 -0.50 -2.89
N ASN A 211 -4.76 -0.05 -2.84
CA ASN A 211 -5.25 0.84 -1.79
C ASN A 211 -5.05 0.17 -0.42
N THR A 212 -4.54 0.90 0.57
CA THR A 212 -4.30 0.30 1.88
C THR A 212 -4.79 1.20 3.02
N ALA A 213 -3.95 2.09 3.51
CA ALA A 213 -4.24 2.84 4.71
C ALA A 213 -4.75 4.24 4.39
N ILE A 214 -5.48 4.78 5.35
CA ILE A 214 -5.74 6.21 5.46
C ILE A 214 -5.01 6.73 6.69
N PHE A 215 -4.41 7.92 6.57
CA PHE A 215 -4.02 8.68 7.75
C PHE A 215 -5.22 9.52 8.18
N SER A 216 -5.99 8.99 9.13
CA SER A 216 -7.24 9.66 9.55
C SER A 216 -7.45 9.57 11.06
N PRO A 217 -7.49 10.70 11.76
CA PRO A 217 -7.88 10.73 13.17
C PRO A 217 -9.35 10.35 13.40
N SER A 218 -10.21 10.49 12.38
CA SER A 218 -11.66 10.25 12.47
C SER A 218 -12.13 8.94 11.85
N GLY A 219 -11.21 8.15 11.25
CA GLY A 219 -11.53 6.89 10.56
C GLY A 219 -12.08 7.03 9.14
N GLY A 220 -12.36 8.25 8.65
CA GLY A 220 -12.75 8.52 7.26
C GLY A 220 -11.66 9.28 6.49
N SER A 221 -11.76 9.31 5.15
CA SER A 221 -10.80 10.03 4.30
C SER A 221 -10.81 11.52 4.61
N VAL A 222 -9.61 12.09 4.77
CA VAL A 222 -9.36 13.54 4.91
C VAL A 222 -8.56 14.08 3.70
N GLY A 223 -8.63 13.41 2.55
CA GLY A 223 -7.87 13.76 1.35
C GLY A 223 -6.42 13.26 1.38
N ILE A 224 -6.10 12.32 2.26
CA ILE A 224 -4.78 11.68 2.33
C ILE A 224 -4.98 10.17 2.36
N GLY A 225 -4.87 9.55 1.19
CA GLY A 225 -4.90 8.11 1.00
C GLY A 225 -3.53 7.58 0.59
N PHE A 226 -3.30 6.30 0.83
CA PHE A 226 -2.06 5.62 0.44
C PHE A 226 -2.35 4.33 -0.29
N ALA A 227 -1.48 4.01 -1.26
CA ALA A 227 -1.50 2.74 -1.96
C ALA A 227 -0.08 2.14 -2.05
N ILE A 228 -0.02 0.82 -1.97
CA ILE A 228 1.21 0.04 -2.15
C ILE A 228 1.48 -0.01 -3.66
N PRO A 229 2.68 0.36 -4.14
CA PRO A 229 3.01 0.33 -5.57
C PRO A 229 2.83 -1.06 -6.18
N VAL A 230 2.31 -1.12 -7.41
CA VAL A 230 2.12 -2.41 -8.11
C VAL A 230 3.43 -3.17 -8.32
N ASN A 231 4.57 -2.46 -8.51
CA ASN A 231 5.87 -3.11 -8.69
C ASN A 231 6.36 -3.78 -7.39
N THR A 232 5.98 -3.27 -6.21
CA THR A 232 6.15 -3.96 -4.94
C THR A 232 5.29 -5.24 -4.90
N ALA A 233 4.01 -5.15 -5.27
CA ALA A 233 3.14 -6.31 -5.32
C ALA A 233 3.67 -7.38 -6.30
N LYS A 234 4.16 -7.00 -7.49
CA LYS A 234 4.77 -7.91 -8.48
C LYS A 234 5.98 -8.68 -7.93
N LYS A 235 6.73 -8.13 -6.97
CA LYS A 235 7.84 -8.82 -6.29
C LYS A 235 7.35 -9.75 -5.18
N VAL A 236 6.24 -9.41 -4.54
CA VAL A 236 5.71 -10.08 -3.33
C VAL A 236 4.81 -11.27 -3.69
N PHE A 237 3.76 -11.07 -4.52
CA PHE A 237 2.74 -12.10 -4.71
C PHE A 237 3.25 -13.42 -5.31
N PRO A 238 4.26 -13.47 -6.22
CA PRO A 238 4.79 -14.75 -6.68
C PRO A 238 5.43 -15.57 -5.56
N GLN A 239 6.09 -14.90 -4.60
CA GLN A 239 6.68 -15.57 -3.44
C GLN A 239 5.58 -16.08 -2.50
N LEU A 240 4.50 -15.30 -2.30
CA LEU A 240 3.36 -15.75 -1.50
C LEU A 240 2.67 -16.96 -2.12
N ILE A 241 2.52 -17.01 -3.44
CA ILE A 241 1.96 -18.18 -4.16
C ILE A 241 2.88 -19.39 -4.03
N ALA A 242 4.19 -19.21 -4.19
CA ALA A 242 5.14 -20.31 -4.21
C ALA A 242 5.51 -20.85 -2.82
N ARG A 243 5.54 -19.99 -1.80
CA ARG A 243 6.13 -20.28 -0.48
C ARG A 243 5.29 -19.87 0.71
N SER A 244 4.16 -19.18 0.49
CA SER A 244 3.27 -18.61 1.50
C SER A 244 3.85 -17.44 2.31
N TYR A 245 5.06 -17.01 2.05
CA TYR A 245 5.74 -15.89 2.71
C TYR A 245 6.80 -15.26 1.82
N VAL A 246 7.26 -14.04 2.18
CA VAL A 246 8.34 -13.33 1.52
C VAL A 246 9.66 -13.54 2.27
N GLU A 247 10.73 -13.83 1.54
CA GLU A 247 12.07 -13.92 2.10
C GLU A 247 12.76 -12.56 2.09
N TYR A 248 13.03 -12.03 3.27
CA TYR A 248 13.77 -10.78 3.43
C TYR A 248 15.21 -11.00 3.81
N PRO A 249 16.15 -10.24 3.25
CA PRO A 249 17.53 -10.23 3.73
C PRO A 249 17.58 -9.71 5.17
N TRP A 250 18.49 -10.25 5.94
CA TRP A 250 18.57 -10.00 7.36
C TRP A 250 20.00 -9.73 7.81
N LEU A 251 20.18 -8.62 8.52
CA LEU A 251 21.45 -8.27 9.14
C LEU A 251 21.75 -9.11 10.39
N GLY A 252 20.75 -9.58 11.09
CA GLY A 252 20.90 -10.30 12.35
C GLY A 252 21.14 -9.38 13.55
N ALA A 253 20.61 -8.16 13.51
CA ALA A 253 20.77 -7.19 14.59
C ALA A 253 19.53 -6.32 14.76
N GLY A 254 19.23 -5.95 15.99
CA GLY A 254 18.36 -4.84 16.33
C GLY A 254 19.17 -3.54 16.37
N PHE A 255 18.58 -2.43 15.93
CA PHE A 255 19.30 -1.18 15.82
C PHE A 255 18.42 0.04 16.08
N GLN A 256 19.05 1.17 16.31
CA GLN A 256 18.41 2.46 16.50
C GLN A 256 19.11 3.55 15.68
N THR A 257 18.36 4.52 15.17
CA THR A 257 18.91 5.67 14.47
C THR A 257 19.66 6.57 15.44
N LEU A 258 20.91 6.88 15.13
CA LEU A 258 21.71 7.89 15.83
C LEU A 258 21.33 9.29 15.32
N ARG A 259 20.59 10.03 16.13
CA ARG A 259 20.24 11.42 15.87
C ARG A 259 21.33 12.39 16.37
N PRO A 260 21.49 13.59 15.80
CA PRO A 260 22.51 14.56 16.23
C PRO A 260 22.50 14.86 17.73
N SER A 261 21.31 15.04 18.32
CA SER A 261 21.15 15.27 19.77
C SER A 261 21.67 14.11 20.62
N LEU A 262 21.44 12.88 20.18
CA LEU A 262 21.95 11.69 20.86
C LEU A 262 23.48 11.57 20.69
N ALA A 263 24.00 11.84 19.50
CA ALA A 263 25.42 11.81 19.22
C ALA A 263 26.17 12.84 20.09
N GLU A 264 25.64 14.04 20.24
CA GLU A 264 26.18 15.09 21.09
C GLU A 264 26.15 14.71 22.58
N ALA A 265 25.02 14.21 23.08
CA ALA A 265 24.88 13.73 24.45
C ALA A 265 25.86 12.62 24.80
N LEU A 266 26.18 11.74 23.83
CA LEU A 266 27.14 10.65 23.97
C LEU A 266 28.59 11.05 23.62
N LYS A 267 28.83 12.31 23.22
CA LYS A 267 30.15 12.85 22.78
C LYS A 267 30.77 11.98 21.67
N LEU A 268 29.97 11.55 20.71
CA LEU A 268 30.45 10.73 19.59
C LEU A 268 31.10 11.59 18.51
N PRO A 269 32.11 11.07 17.78
CA PRO A 269 32.78 11.79 16.71
C PRO A 269 31.96 11.86 15.41
N VAL A 270 30.75 11.28 15.40
CA VAL A 270 29.82 11.24 14.29
C VAL A 270 28.45 11.77 14.72
N ARG A 271 27.71 12.38 13.80
CA ARG A 271 26.38 12.97 14.09
C ARG A 271 25.21 12.14 13.62
N HIS A 272 25.44 11.20 12.69
CA HIS A 272 24.43 10.34 12.06
C HIS A 272 24.96 8.92 11.93
N GLY A 273 24.08 7.96 11.80
CA GLY A 273 24.38 6.57 11.62
C GLY A 273 23.31 5.68 12.24
N VAL A 274 23.60 4.38 12.26
CA VAL A 274 22.72 3.37 12.84
C VAL A 274 23.48 2.59 13.90
N MET A 275 23.13 2.81 15.16
CA MET A 275 23.77 2.12 16.30
C MET A 275 23.13 0.76 16.51
N LEU A 276 23.93 -0.30 16.61
CA LEU A 276 23.45 -1.64 16.92
C LEU A 276 23.05 -1.72 18.40
N ALA A 277 21.78 -1.99 18.64
CA ALA A 277 21.21 -2.16 19.97
C ALA A 277 21.40 -3.60 20.46
N GLU A 278 21.23 -4.56 19.55
CA GLU A 278 21.32 -5.98 19.83
C GLU A 278 21.94 -6.70 18.63
N VAL A 279 22.74 -7.72 18.88
CA VAL A 279 23.24 -8.64 17.86
C VAL A 279 22.73 -10.04 18.22
N VAL A 280 22.02 -10.64 17.27
CA VAL A 280 21.45 -11.98 17.47
C VAL A 280 22.56 -13.01 17.39
N LYS A 281 22.69 -13.80 18.45
CA LYS A 281 23.69 -14.87 18.55
C LYS A 281 23.58 -15.84 17.36
N ASP A 282 24.71 -16.21 16.80
CA ASP A 282 24.82 -17.05 15.60
C ASP A 282 24.16 -16.45 14.33
N GLY A 283 23.74 -15.18 14.40
CA GLY A 283 23.22 -14.43 13.27
C GLY A 283 24.32 -13.88 12.34
N PRO A 284 23.95 -13.29 11.20
CA PRO A 284 24.93 -12.71 10.26
C PRO A 284 25.84 -11.66 10.91
N ALA A 285 25.29 -10.75 11.70
CA ALA A 285 26.06 -9.70 12.39
C ALA A 285 27.04 -10.29 13.40
N ASP A 286 26.63 -11.30 14.15
CA ASP A 286 27.46 -11.99 15.12
C ASP A 286 28.62 -12.70 14.43
N ARG A 287 28.36 -13.48 13.38
CA ARG A 287 29.41 -14.16 12.57
C ARG A 287 30.38 -13.19 11.92
N ALA A 288 29.92 -11.97 11.60
CA ALA A 288 30.77 -10.90 11.07
C ALA A 288 31.57 -10.17 12.18
N GLY A 289 31.36 -10.50 13.46
CA GLY A 289 32.00 -9.88 14.59
C GLY A 289 31.55 -8.47 14.90
N LEU A 290 30.31 -8.12 14.52
CA LEU A 290 29.66 -6.88 14.95
C LEU A 290 29.26 -6.96 16.42
N ARG A 291 29.18 -5.80 17.06
CA ARG A 291 28.91 -5.69 18.50
C ARG A 291 27.66 -4.90 18.77
N GLY A 292 26.76 -5.47 19.53
CA GLY A 292 25.57 -4.81 20.07
C GLY A 292 25.91 -3.87 21.24
N ALA A 293 24.90 -3.17 21.71
CA ALA A 293 25.00 -2.27 22.86
C ALA A 293 25.45 -3.03 24.11
N THR A 294 26.28 -2.37 24.93
CA THR A 294 26.79 -2.92 26.19
C THR A 294 25.94 -2.50 27.39
N ARG A 295 25.14 -1.45 27.26
CA ARG A 295 24.25 -0.94 28.32
C ARG A 295 23.09 -0.16 27.74
N GLN A 296 22.06 0.02 28.54
CA GLN A 296 20.93 0.90 28.26
C GLN A 296 20.97 2.11 29.21
N VAL A 297 20.65 3.29 28.69
CA VAL A 297 20.54 4.51 29.46
C VAL A 297 19.18 5.17 29.21
N ARG A 298 18.66 5.83 30.23
CA ARG A 298 17.43 6.61 30.09
C ARG A 298 17.77 8.06 29.74
N LEU A 299 17.28 8.54 28.60
CA LEU A 299 17.39 9.93 28.18
C LEU A 299 15.97 10.51 28.07
N GLY A 300 15.57 11.28 29.09
CA GLY A 300 14.18 11.71 29.22
C GLY A 300 13.23 10.53 29.38
N ASN A 301 12.23 10.42 28.50
CA ASN A 301 11.26 9.31 28.48
C ASN A 301 11.65 8.13 27.57
N THR A 302 12.85 8.17 26.98
CA THR A 302 13.29 7.15 26.03
C THR A 302 14.44 6.34 26.61
N ILE A 303 14.37 5.00 26.48
CA ILE A 303 15.48 4.10 26.76
C ILE A 303 16.31 3.98 25.49
N VAL A 304 17.61 4.22 25.59
CA VAL A 304 18.57 4.21 24.50
C VAL A 304 19.65 3.17 24.77
N ALA A 305 19.87 2.27 23.84
CA ALA A 305 20.96 1.31 23.87
C ALA A 305 22.26 1.99 23.43
N ILE A 306 23.35 1.85 24.19
CA ILE A 306 24.63 2.51 23.89
C ILE A 306 25.83 1.57 24.00
N GLY A 307 26.91 1.94 23.30
CA GLY A 307 28.17 1.17 23.31
C GLY A 307 28.28 0.12 22.20
N GLY A 308 27.25 -0.02 21.36
CA GLY A 308 27.32 -0.87 20.16
C GLY A 308 28.05 -0.20 18.99
N ASP A 309 28.37 -0.98 17.99
CA ASP A 309 28.91 -0.50 16.72
C ASP A 309 27.90 0.45 16.05
N ILE A 310 28.40 1.48 15.37
CA ILE A 310 27.57 2.43 14.62
C ILE A 310 27.84 2.24 13.13
N ILE A 311 26.86 1.77 12.37
CA ILE A 311 26.94 1.65 10.93
C ILE A 311 26.88 3.07 10.33
N LEU A 312 27.91 3.43 9.57
CA LEU A 312 28.06 4.71 8.88
C LEU A 312 27.80 4.57 7.38
N GLN A 313 28.18 3.42 6.79
CA GLN A 313 28.01 3.13 5.36
C GLN A 313 27.73 1.65 5.14
N ILE A 314 27.07 1.36 4.04
CA ILE A 314 26.89 0.02 3.49
C ILE A 314 27.24 0.06 1.99
N ASP A 315 28.19 -0.74 1.53
CA ASP A 315 28.74 -0.74 0.17
C ASP A 315 29.11 0.67 -0.33
N GLY A 316 29.73 1.49 0.56
CA GLY A 316 30.12 2.88 0.27
C GLY A 316 28.98 3.91 0.30
N LYS A 317 27.71 3.51 0.39
CA LYS A 317 26.57 4.42 0.53
C LYS A 317 26.39 4.83 1.99
N LYS A 318 26.21 6.12 2.26
CA LYS A 318 25.97 6.64 3.62
C LYS A 318 24.68 6.09 4.22
N VAL A 319 24.71 5.73 5.49
CA VAL A 319 23.58 5.26 6.29
C VAL A 319 23.31 6.28 7.39
N GLU A 320 22.39 7.20 7.16
CA GLU A 320 22.05 8.28 8.10
C GLU A 320 20.96 7.88 9.11
N SER A 321 20.14 6.87 8.78
CA SER A 321 19.05 6.39 9.62
C SER A 321 18.78 4.91 9.41
N GLY A 322 18.02 4.31 10.35
CA GLY A 322 17.53 2.93 10.23
C GLY A 322 16.68 2.71 8.98
N ASP A 323 15.88 3.70 8.58
CA ASP A 323 15.04 3.62 7.38
C ASP A 323 15.90 3.53 6.10
N VAL A 324 17.00 4.30 6.03
CA VAL A 324 17.96 4.20 4.91
C VAL A 324 18.61 2.82 4.87
N LEU A 325 18.98 2.26 6.02
CA LEU A 325 19.56 0.92 6.10
C LEU A 325 18.53 -0.15 5.64
N ILE A 326 17.29 -0.07 6.12
CA ILE A 326 16.23 -1.02 5.74
C ILE A 326 15.98 -0.96 4.23
N ARG A 327 15.86 0.25 3.66
CA ARG A 327 15.65 0.44 2.21
C ARG A 327 16.78 -0.21 1.41
N TYR A 328 18.01 0.03 1.81
CA TYR A 328 19.15 -0.59 1.14
C TYR A 328 19.10 -2.13 1.21
N LEU A 329 18.78 -2.67 2.40
CA LEU A 329 18.66 -4.12 2.58
C LEU A 329 17.53 -4.72 1.73
N ARG A 330 16.42 -4.03 1.53
CA ARG A 330 15.29 -4.52 0.70
C ARG A 330 15.63 -4.70 -0.78
N GLU A 331 16.68 -4.03 -1.26
CA GLU A 331 17.21 -4.22 -2.63
C GLU A 331 18.09 -5.47 -2.77
N LYS A 332 18.43 -6.12 -1.65
CA LYS A 332 19.31 -7.29 -1.60
C LYS A 332 18.53 -8.59 -1.42
N HIS A 333 19.27 -9.69 -1.53
CA HIS A 333 18.75 -11.04 -1.28
C HIS A 333 19.49 -11.70 -0.11
N PRO A 334 18.84 -12.66 0.59
CA PRO A 334 19.57 -13.53 1.50
C PRO A 334 20.74 -14.22 0.79
N GLY A 335 21.93 -14.17 1.40
CA GLY A 335 23.18 -14.66 0.82
C GLY A 335 24.05 -13.60 0.17
N ASP A 336 23.52 -12.40 -0.12
CA ASP A 336 24.33 -11.31 -0.66
C ASP A 336 25.39 -10.87 0.34
N ARG A 337 26.56 -10.52 -0.18
CA ARG A 337 27.66 -9.94 0.61
C ARG A 337 27.58 -8.43 0.56
N VAL A 338 27.72 -7.80 1.72
CA VAL A 338 27.77 -6.35 1.89
C VAL A 338 28.99 -5.95 2.69
N LEU A 339 29.53 -4.77 2.43
CA LEU A 339 30.64 -4.19 3.20
C LEU A 339 30.09 -3.07 4.08
N LEU A 340 30.13 -3.27 5.39
CA LEU A 340 29.72 -2.26 6.37
C LEU A 340 30.94 -1.44 6.81
N THR A 341 30.85 -0.11 6.75
CA THR A 341 31.79 0.78 7.42
C THR A 341 31.18 1.16 8.77
N VAL A 342 31.79 0.73 9.85
CA VAL A 342 31.28 0.94 11.22
C VAL A 342 32.27 1.70 12.09
N LEU A 343 31.73 2.53 12.99
CA LEU A 343 32.50 3.14 14.08
C LEU A 343 32.39 2.24 15.31
N ARG A 344 33.54 1.75 15.77
CA ARG A 344 33.71 0.95 17.00
C ARG A 344 34.57 1.71 17.98
N GLY A 345 33.98 2.23 19.04
CA GLY A 345 34.68 3.15 19.94
C GLY A 345 35.08 4.43 19.18
N SER A 346 36.40 4.65 19.01
CA SER A 346 36.95 5.79 18.23
C SER A 346 37.51 5.39 16.86
N LYS A 347 37.39 4.11 16.46
CA LYS A 347 38.01 3.60 15.23
C LYS A 347 36.93 3.29 14.20
N THR A 348 37.15 3.70 12.96
CA THR A 348 36.34 3.26 11.82
C THR A 348 36.99 2.00 11.23
N ILE A 349 36.17 0.94 11.05
CA ILE A 349 36.59 -0.34 10.50
C ILE A 349 35.60 -0.78 9.41
N ASN A 350 36.09 -1.58 8.47
CA ASN A 350 35.26 -2.20 7.46
C ASN A 350 34.98 -3.67 7.83
N VAL A 351 33.70 -4.03 7.81
CA VAL A 351 33.25 -5.36 8.21
C VAL A 351 32.47 -5.99 7.05
N PRO A 352 33.03 -7.00 6.37
CA PRO A 352 32.30 -7.78 5.38
C PRO A 352 31.26 -8.65 6.08
N LEU A 353 30.04 -8.66 5.56
CA LEU A 353 28.91 -9.41 6.11
C LEU A 353 28.13 -10.09 5.00
N THR A 354 27.78 -11.36 5.20
CA THR A 354 26.84 -12.08 4.33
C THR A 354 25.45 -12.00 4.95
N LEU A 355 24.49 -11.43 4.23
CA LEU A 355 23.11 -11.29 4.70
C LEU A 355 22.46 -12.66 4.91
N GLY A 356 21.79 -12.83 6.02
CA GLY A 356 21.00 -14.02 6.30
C GLY A 356 19.57 -13.90 5.77
N LYS A 357 18.82 -14.97 6.00
CA LYS A 357 17.36 -15.00 5.82
C LYS A 357 16.74 -14.58 7.15
N ARG A 358 15.83 -13.57 7.11
CA ARG A 358 15.12 -13.13 8.31
C ARG A 358 14.27 -14.28 8.87
N PRO A 359 14.39 -14.60 10.17
CA PRO A 359 13.51 -15.58 10.83
C PRO A 359 12.04 -15.19 10.65
N ARG A 360 11.18 -16.19 10.47
CA ARG A 360 9.73 -15.95 10.46
C ARG A 360 9.29 -15.46 11.83
N ARG A 361 8.42 -14.47 11.83
CA ARG A 361 7.66 -14.15 13.05
C ARG A 361 6.62 -15.26 13.20
N GLY A 362 6.66 -15.98 14.31
CA GLY A 362 5.66 -16.97 14.65
C GLY A 362 4.33 -16.31 14.98
#